data_9e395809958f506efe28311a41b721fe
#
_entry.id   9e395809958f506efe28311a41b721fe
#
_cell.length_a   1.000
_cell.length_b   1.000
_cell.length_c   1.000
_cell.angle_alpha   90.00
_cell.angle_beta   90.00
_cell.angle_gamma   90.00
#
_symmetry.space_group_name_H-M   'P 1'
#
loop_
_entity.id
_entity.type
_entity.pdbx_description
1 polymer ?
#
loop_
_entity_poly.entity_id
_entity_poly.type
_entity_poly.pdbx_seq_one_letter_code
_entity_poly.pdbx_strand_id
1 'polypeptide(L)'
;MTAMTKRPIGILISGRGSNMGALIAACAAADYPARIAIVISNNPDAPGLETARRAGLATKAIDHRPFGRDRAAHERVIDAALRDAGVEVVCLAGYMRLLTPFLTQAWAGRMLNIHPSLLPSFPGLHTHERALQAGVRLHGCTVHLVTEEMDEGPIIGQAAVPVLSGDTPDSLAARILTQEHLLYPAALRRVLMPDTRAEATADALLCV
;
A
#
# COMPACT_ATOMS: atom_id res chain seq x y z
N MET A 1 15.79 5.67 27.99
CA MET A 1 15.55 5.28 26.60
C MET A 1 14.59 6.31 26.01
N THR A 2 15.05 7.12 25.07
CA THR A 2 14.20 8.13 24.41
C THR A 2 13.15 7.40 23.58
N ALA A 3 11.88 7.67 23.82
CA ALA A 3 10.81 7.07 23.01
C ALA A 3 10.98 7.50 21.55
N MET A 4 10.97 6.55 20.64
CA MET A 4 11.08 6.81 19.20
C MET A 4 9.85 7.62 18.74
N THR A 5 10.06 8.78 18.12
CA THR A 5 8.96 9.57 17.57
C THR A 5 8.40 8.86 16.35
N LYS A 6 7.14 8.37 16.46
CA LYS A 6 6.45 7.70 15.35
C LYS A 6 6.04 8.70 14.27
N ARG A 7 6.42 8.43 13.03
CA ARG A 7 6.06 9.26 11.87
C ARG A 7 4.59 9.05 11.47
N PRO A 8 3.82 10.13 11.19
CA PRO A 8 2.41 10.01 10.83
C PRO A 8 2.23 9.55 9.39
N ILE A 9 1.46 8.48 9.20
CA ILE A 9 1.09 7.97 7.88
C ILE A 9 -0.39 8.14 7.59
N GLY A 10 -0.73 8.34 6.31
CA GLY A 10 -2.09 8.27 5.79
C GLY A 10 -2.30 6.97 5.02
N ILE A 11 -3.46 6.35 5.13
CA ILE A 11 -3.79 5.15 4.38
C ILE A 11 -4.98 5.44 3.46
N LEU A 12 -4.83 5.14 2.16
CA LEU A 12 -5.92 5.21 1.19
C LEU A 12 -6.43 3.81 0.86
N ILE A 13 -7.75 3.64 0.91
CA ILE A 13 -8.44 2.38 0.62
C ILE A 13 -9.63 2.61 -0.32
N SER A 14 -10.13 1.55 -0.98
CA SER A 14 -11.39 1.57 -1.73
C SER A 14 -12.42 0.55 -1.24
N GLY A 15 -11.99 -0.44 -0.47
CA GLY A 15 -12.81 -1.58 -0.07
C GLY A 15 -12.51 -2.09 1.35
N ARG A 16 -12.30 -3.40 1.49
CA ARG A 16 -12.11 -4.08 2.80
C ARG A 16 -10.87 -3.61 3.56
N GLY A 17 -9.79 -3.24 2.86
CA GLY A 17 -8.57 -2.76 3.49
C GLY A 17 -7.81 -3.84 4.27
N SER A 18 -7.66 -5.05 3.72
CA SER A 18 -6.94 -6.14 4.38
C SER A 18 -5.49 -5.75 4.71
N ASN A 19 -4.80 -5.15 3.75
CA ASN A 19 -3.45 -4.62 3.95
C ASN A 19 -3.40 -3.46 4.97
N MET A 20 -4.46 -2.63 5.04
CA MET A 20 -4.60 -1.64 6.11
C MET A 20 -4.62 -2.33 7.49
N GLY A 21 -5.30 -3.47 7.61
CA GLY A 21 -5.34 -4.26 8.85
C GLY A 21 -3.94 -4.66 9.32
N ALA A 22 -3.08 -5.11 8.40
CA ALA A 22 -1.69 -5.45 8.71
C ALA A 22 -0.88 -4.21 9.17
N LEU A 23 -1.09 -3.05 8.52
CA LEU A 23 -0.45 -1.79 8.93
C LEU A 23 -0.95 -1.32 10.30
N ILE A 24 -2.24 -1.47 10.63
CA ILE A 24 -2.81 -1.17 11.95
C ILE A 24 -2.12 -2.01 13.02
N ALA A 25 -2.03 -3.32 12.79
CA ALA A 25 -1.38 -4.24 13.73
C ALA A 25 0.10 -3.88 13.96
N ALA A 26 0.83 -3.57 12.89
CA ALA A 26 2.23 -3.16 12.99
C ALA A 26 2.40 -1.83 13.74
N CYS A 27 1.57 -0.83 13.47
CA CYS A 27 1.65 0.49 14.12
C CYS A 27 1.31 0.45 15.61
N ALA A 28 0.62 -0.59 16.09
CA ALA A 28 0.34 -0.80 17.51
C ALA A 28 1.60 -1.15 18.32
N ALA A 29 2.62 -1.74 17.70
CA ALA A 29 3.87 -2.06 18.37
C ALA A 29 4.64 -0.79 18.77
N ALA A 30 5.19 -0.78 19.98
CA ALA A 30 5.86 0.39 20.54
C ALA A 30 7.11 0.80 19.75
N ASP A 31 7.82 -0.19 19.20
CA ASP A 31 9.06 -0.04 18.42
C ASP A 31 8.83 0.18 16.91
N TYR A 32 7.56 0.21 16.47
CA TYR A 32 7.26 0.47 15.05
C TYR A 32 7.31 1.97 14.75
N PRO A 33 7.99 2.40 13.66
CA PRO A 33 8.32 3.81 13.43
C PRO A 33 7.16 4.66 12.92
N ALA A 34 5.98 4.08 12.70
CA ALA A 34 4.81 4.80 12.20
C ALA A 34 3.65 4.84 13.20
N ARG A 35 2.81 5.88 13.06
CA ARG A 35 1.45 5.95 13.60
C ARG A 35 0.49 6.31 12.47
N ILE A 36 -0.70 5.73 12.48
CA ILE A 36 -1.71 6.08 11.48
C ILE A 36 -2.39 7.39 11.92
N ALA A 37 -2.28 8.43 11.09
CA ALA A 37 -2.89 9.72 11.33
C ALA A 37 -4.32 9.77 10.79
N ILE A 38 -4.57 9.17 9.63
CA ILE A 38 -5.89 9.13 8.99
C ILE A 38 -6.01 7.96 8.03
N VAL A 39 -7.22 7.40 7.92
CA VAL A 39 -7.61 6.47 6.85
C VAL A 39 -8.65 7.15 5.97
N ILE A 40 -8.39 7.20 4.67
CA ILE A 40 -9.30 7.83 3.69
C ILE A 40 -9.78 6.76 2.71
N SER A 41 -11.09 6.78 2.41
CA SER A 41 -11.67 5.98 1.33
C SER A 41 -12.34 6.86 0.30
N ASN A 42 -12.17 6.51 -0.99
CA ASN A 42 -12.92 7.09 -2.09
C ASN A 42 -14.35 6.54 -2.20
N ASN A 43 -14.68 5.51 -1.42
CA ASN A 43 -16.00 4.90 -1.33
C ASN A 43 -16.51 5.04 0.11
N PRO A 44 -17.62 5.78 0.35
CA PRO A 44 -18.22 5.92 1.69
C PRO A 44 -18.65 4.60 2.32
N ASP A 45 -19.00 3.62 1.47
CA ASP A 45 -19.49 2.31 1.90
C ASP A 45 -18.37 1.27 2.09
N ALA A 46 -17.11 1.69 2.03
CA ALA A 46 -15.97 0.79 2.19
C ALA A 46 -15.93 0.18 3.59
N PRO A 47 -16.01 -1.17 3.73
CA PRO A 47 -15.97 -1.84 5.05
C PRO A 47 -14.70 -1.52 5.85
N GLY A 48 -13.61 -1.20 5.18
CA GLY A 48 -12.35 -0.81 5.81
C GLY A 48 -12.47 0.45 6.67
N LEU A 49 -13.38 1.38 6.36
CA LEU A 49 -13.61 2.55 7.20
C LEU A 49 -14.13 2.16 8.58
N GLU A 50 -15.04 1.19 8.65
CA GLU A 50 -15.55 0.69 9.92
C GLU A 50 -14.48 -0.06 10.71
N THR A 51 -13.64 -0.84 10.02
CA THR A 51 -12.48 -1.49 10.64
C THR A 51 -11.53 -0.48 11.27
N ALA A 52 -11.24 0.62 10.57
CA ALA A 52 -10.39 1.70 11.07
C ALA A 52 -11.01 2.44 12.27
N ARG A 53 -12.33 2.71 12.25
CA ARG A 53 -13.04 3.34 13.38
C ARG A 53 -13.00 2.47 14.64
N ARG A 54 -13.22 1.16 14.49
CA ARG A 54 -13.11 0.20 15.62
C ARG A 54 -11.71 0.14 16.21
N ALA A 55 -10.69 0.41 15.40
CA ALA A 55 -9.30 0.55 15.87
C ALA A 55 -9.00 1.94 16.47
N GLY A 56 -9.99 2.82 16.64
CA GLY A 56 -9.84 4.16 17.21
C GLY A 56 -9.14 5.16 16.28
N LEU A 57 -9.09 4.89 14.96
CA LEU A 57 -8.40 5.74 14.00
C LEU A 57 -9.33 6.80 13.40
N ALA A 58 -8.77 7.98 13.10
CA ALA A 58 -9.46 8.98 12.32
C ALA A 58 -9.73 8.46 10.91
N THR A 59 -10.97 8.65 10.44
CA THR A 59 -11.41 8.21 9.11
C THR A 59 -12.10 9.31 8.35
N LYS A 60 -11.94 9.32 7.03
CA LYS A 60 -12.66 10.23 6.14
C LYS A 60 -13.13 9.50 4.88
N ALA A 61 -14.39 9.62 4.54
CA ALA A 61 -14.90 9.24 3.24
C ALA A 61 -14.88 10.46 2.33
N ILE A 62 -14.19 10.36 1.19
CA ILE A 62 -14.17 11.39 0.16
C ILE A 62 -14.69 10.72 -1.11
N ASP A 63 -16.02 10.77 -1.27
CA ASP A 63 -16.70 10.11 -2.38
C ASP A 63 -16.23 10.68 -3.72
N HIS A 64 -15.79 9.81 -4.62
CA HIS A 64 -15.31 10.21 -5.93
C HIS A 64 -16.44 10.54 -6.93
N ARG A 65 -17.65 10.00 -6.71
CA ARG A 65 -18.77 10.09 -7.65
C ARG A 65 -19.18 11.54 -7.98
N PRO A 66 -19.26 12.48 -7.01
CA PRO A 66 -19.59 13.87 -7.30
C PRO A 66 -18.60 14.60 -8.20
N PHE A 67 -17.36 14.11 -8.30
CA PHE A 67 -16.31 14.72 -9.13
C PHE A 67 -16.33 14.21 -10.57
N GLY A 68 -17.11 13.18 -10.89
CA GLY A 68 -17.24 12.64 -12.24
C GLY A 68 -15.88 12.26 -12.84
N ARG A 69 -15.49 12.93 -13.92
CA ARG A 69 -14.20 12.72 -14.61
C ARG A 69 -13.06 13.57 -14.08
N ASP A 70 -13.35 14.57 -13.25
CA ASP A 70 -12.31 15.44 -12.66
C ASP A 70 -11.65 14.75 -11.47
N ARG A 71 -10.76 13.81 -11.77
CA ARG A 71 -9.99 13.08 -10.75
C ARG A 71 -9.09 14.02 -9.95
N ALA A 72 -8.52 15.04 -10.60
CA ALA A 72 -7.62 15.97 -9.94
C ALA A 72 -8.36 16.82 -8.88
N ALA A 73 -9.62 17.21 -9.12
CA ALA A 73 -10.42 17.89 -8.09
C ALA A 73 -10.66 16.99 -6.87
N HIS A 74 -10.99 15.70 -7.10
CA HIS A 74 -11.12 14.73 -6.00
C HIS A 74 -9.80 14.57 -5.24
N GLU A 75 -8.68 14.45 -5.93
CA GLU A 75 -7.35 14.29 -5.34
C GLU A 75 -6.90 15.51 -4.54
N ARG A 76 -7.29 16.73 -4.94
CA ARG A 76 -7.03 17.94 -4.12
C ARG A 76 -7.70 17.86 -2.76
N VAL A 77 -8.90 17.30 -2.67
CA VAL A 77 -9.59 17.10 -1.39
C VAL A 77 -8.90 16.03 -0.54
N ILE A 78 -8.39 14.98 -1.19
CA ILE A 78 -7.57 13.95 -0.51
C ILE A 78 -6.27 14.56 0.00
N ASP A 79 -5.53 15.30 -0.84
CA ASP A 79 -4.27 15.94 -0.47
C ASP A 79 -4.44 16.89 0.71
N ALA A 80 -5.48 17.74 0.67
CA ALA A 80 -5.79 18.62 1.78
C ALA A 80 -6.04 17.84 3.08
N ALA A 81 -6.85 16.78 3.03
CA ALA A 81 -7.13 15.97 4.21
C ALA A 81 -5.89 15.25 4.77
N LEU A 82 -4.97 14.80 3.91
CA LEU A 82 -3.70 14.20 4.32
C LEU A 82 -2.79 15.23 5.00
N ARG A 83 -2.69 16.44 4.43
CA ARG A 83 -1.89 17.54 5.01
C ARG A 83 -2.45 18.04 6.32
N ASP A 84 -3.77 18.22 6.42
CA ASP A 84 -4.45 18.63 7.66
C ASP A 84 -4.23 17.63 8.80
N ALA A 85 -4.11 16.32 8.46
CA ALA A 85 -3.77 15.28 9.42
C ALA A 85 -2.26 15.17 9.72
N GLY A 86 -1.43 16.03 9.12
CA GLY A 86 0.01 16.04 9.30
C GLY A 86 0.72 14.80 8.74
N VAL A 87 0.15 14.17 7.71
CA VAL A 87 0.72 12.96 7.08
C VAL A 87 2.08 13.26 6.45
N GLU A 88 3.03 12.38 6.69
CA GLU A 88 4.36 12.42 6.07
C GLU A 88 4.53 11.40 4.94
N VAL A 89 3.91 10.23 5.07
CA VAL A 89 3.96 9.15 4.08
C VAL A 89 2.57 8.61 3.83
N VAL A 90 2.24 8.34 2.57
CA VAL A 90 0.94 7.78 2.14
C VAL A 90 1.11 6.31 1.77
N CYS A 91 0.21 5.47 2.24
CA CYS A 91 0.14 4.05 1.93
C CYS A 91 -1.14 3.73 1.16
N LEU A 92 -1.02 3.25 -0.08
CA LEU A 92 -2.15 2.74 -0.84
C LEU A 92 -2.39 1.27 -0.46
N ALA A 93 -3.51 0.98 0.19
CA ALA A 93 -3.86 -0.35 0.66
C ALA A 93 -5.14 -0.85 -0.03
N GLY A 94 -5.04 -1.17 -1.31
CA GLY A 94 -6.19 -1.51 -2.15
C GLY A 94 -7.00 -0.28 -2.56
N TYR A 95 -6.31 0.79 -2.91
CA TYR A 95 -6.92 1.98 -3.50
C TYR A 95 -7.07 1.81 -5.01
N MET A 96 -8.31 1.65 -5.49
CA MET A 96 -8.63 1.19 -6.85
C MET A 96 -8.93 2.35 -7.83
N ARG A 97 -8.23 3.47 -7.68
CA ARG A 97 -8.35 4.58 -8.65
C ARG A 97 -6.98 4.93 -9.22
N LEU A 98 -6.95 5.15 -10.52
CA LEU A 98 -5.78 5.71 -11.17
C LEU A 98 -5.55 7.13 -10.66
N LEU A 99 -4.35 7.37 -10.19
CA LEU A 99 -3.93 8.69 -9.71
C LEU A 99 -3.60 9.60 -10.91
N THR A 100 -3.76 10.91 -10.68
CA THR A 100 -3.29 11.91 -11.64
C THR A 100 -1.88 12.38 -11.26
N PRO A 101 -1.15 13.04 -12.17
CA PRO A 101 0.14 13.64 -11.87
C PRO A 101 0.10 14.60 -10.66
N PHE A 102 -1.06 15.21 -10.39
CA PHE A 102 -1.21 16.09 -9.22
C PHE A 102 -0.86 15.37 -7.92
N LEU A 103 -1.47 14.22 -7.64
CA LEU A 103 -1.27 13.54 -6.36
C LEU A 103 0.05 12.79 -6.32
N THR A 104 0.48 12.18 -7.44
CA THR A 104 1.76 11.45 -7.49
C THR A 104 2.95 12.40 -7.33
N GLN A 105 2.92 13.59 -7.92
CA GLN A 105 3.96 14.61 -7.75
C GLN A 105 3.94 15.22 -6.34
N ALA A 106 2.74 15.53 -5.80
CA ALA A 106 2.60 16.09 -4.44
C ALA A 106 3.21 15.18 -3.36
N TRP A 107 3.18 13.85 -3.60
CA TRP A 107 3.69 12.83 -2.68
C TRP A 107 4.87 12.04 -3.25
N ALA A 108 5.58 12.59 -4.22
CA ALA A 108 6.75 11.95 -4.84
C ALA A 108 7.77 11.49 -3.77
N GLY A 109 8.22 10.23 -3.87
CA GLY A 109 9.13 9.60 -2.92
C GLY A 109 8.52 9.30 -1.54
N ARG A 110 7.24 9.61 -1.32
CA ARG A 110 6.55 9.46 -0.03
C ARG A 110 5.20 8.76 -0.15
N MET A 111 4.92 8.10 -1.28
CA MET A 111 3.71 7.31 -1.49
C MET A 111 4.09 5.90 -1.87
N LEU A 112 3.59 4.92 -1.12
CA LEU A 112 3.82 3.50 -1.35
C LEU A 112 2.54 2.83 -1.83
N ASN A 113 2.71 1.83 -2.71
CA ASN A 113 1.64 0.93 -3.09
C ASN A 113 2.09 -0.52 -2.88
N ILE A 114 1.13 -1.39 -2.57
CA ILE A 114 1.32 -2.83 -2.63
C ILE A 114 0.56 -3.38 -3.82
N HIS A 115 1.27 -4.10 -4.68
CA HIS A 115 0.74 -4.67 -5.92
C HIS A 115 0.85 -6.20 -5.88
N PRO A 116 -0.23 -6.94 -6.20
CA PRO A 116 -0.26 -8.41 -6.04
C PRO A 116 0.39 -9.13 -7.23
N SER A 117 1.61 -8.74 -7.60
CA SER A 117 2.48 -9.46 -8.54
C SER A 117 3.97 -9.18 -8.24
N LEU A 118 4.84 -9.97 -8.83
CA LEU A 118 6.29 -9.72 -8.85
C LEU A 118 6.61 -8.73 -9.99
N LEU A 119 6.43 -7.43 -9.74
CA LEU A 119 6.77 -6.40 -10.71
C LEU A 119 8.24 -6.54 -11.20
N PRO A 120 8.52 -6.26 -12.47
CA PRO A 120 7.65 -5.69 -13.50
C PRO A 120 6.69 -6.68 -14.18
N SER A 121 6.61 -7.93 -13.72
CA SER A 121 5.68 -8.91 -14.27
C SER A 121 4.25 -8.62 -13.82
N PHE A 122 3.31 -8.72 -14.76
CA PHE A 122 1.87 -8.60 -14.51
C PHE A 122 1.45 -7.27 -13.85
N PRO A 123 1.81 -6.08 -14.40
CA PRO A 123 1.29 -4.82 -13.91
C PRO A 123 -0.23 -4.71 -14.17
N GLY A 124 -0.92 -3.83 -13.45
CA GLY A 124 -2.36 -3.59 -13.62
C GLY A 124 -3.23 -4.66 -12.97
N LEU A 125 -4.39 -4.90 -13.56
CA LEU A 125 -5.44 -5.76 -12.97
C LEU A 125 -5.28 -7.24 -13.34
N HIS A 126 -6.05 -8.11 -12.66
CA HIS A 126 -6.17 -9.55 -12.93
C HIS A 126 -4.83 -10.30 -12.88
N THR A 127 -3.97 -9.93 -11.95
CA THR A 127 -2.59 -10.46 -11.86
C THR A 127 -2.55 -11.97 -11.66
N HIS A 128 -3.43 -12.52 -10.82
CA HIS A 128 -3.48 -13.95 -10.49
C HIS A 128 -3.95 -14.79 -11.68
N GLU A 129 -5.01 -14.36 -12.36
CA GLU A 129 -5.51 -15.02 -13.58
C GLU A 129 -4.44 -15.02 -14.66
N ARG A 130 -3.78 -13.87 -14.88
CA ARG A 130 -2.71 -13.72 -15.87
C ARG A 130 -1.50 -14.57 -15.54
N ALA A 131 -1.11 -14.65 -14.27
CA ALA A 131 -0.01 -15.49 -13.82
C ALA A 131 -0.29 -16.99 -14.05
N LEU A 132 -1.51 -17.44 -13.71
CA LEU A 132 -1.94 -18.82 -13.97
C LEU A 132 -1.99 -19.15 -15.46
N GLN A 133 -2.52 -18.24 -16.28
CA GLN A 133 -2.57 -18.39 -17.74
C GLN A 133 -1.18 -18.43 -18.37
N ALA A 134 -0.22 -17.64 -17.84
CA ALA A 134 1.15 -17.62 -18.30
C ALA A 134 1.96 -18.88 -17.87
N GLY A 135 1.41 -19.70 -16.95
CA GLY A 135 2.05 -20.92 -16.47
C GLY A 135 3.31 -20.69 -15.66
N VAL A 136 3.45 -19.52 -15.01
CA VAL A 136 4.61 -19.23 -14.16
C VAL A 136 4.63 -20.15 -12.94
N ARG A 137 5.83 -20.43 -12.42
CA ARG A 137 5.99 -21.28 -11.23
C ARG A 137 6.09 -20.49 -9.94
N LEU A 138 6.42 -19.20 -10.04
CA LEU A 138 6.45 -18.26 -8.93
C LEU A 138 5.57 -17.05 -9.26
N HIS A 139 4.85 -16.59 -8.25
CA HIS A 139 4.11 -15.35 -8.26
C HIS A 139 4.30 -14.66 -6.92
N GLY A 140 3.68 -13.49 -6.66
CA GLY A 140 3.89 -12.83 -5.38
C GLY A 140 3.33 -11.43 -5.32
N CYS A 141 3.95 -10.59 -4.51
CA CYS A 141 3.58 -9.20 -4.34
C CYS A 141 4.81 -8.29 -4.29
N THR A 142 4.58 -7.02 -4.57
CA THR A 142 5.60 -5.97 -4.60
C THR A 142 5.12 -4.76 -3.85
N VAL A 143 5.93 -4.22 -2.93
CA VAL A 143 5.78 -2.86 -2.42
C VAL A 143 6.74 -1.96 -3.18
N HIS A 144 6.21 -0.88 -3.74
CA HIS A 144 6.97 0.07 -4.54
C HIS A 144 6.58 1.52 -4.22
N LEU A 145 7.44 2.48 -4.55
CA LEU A 145 7.09 3.89 -4.57
C LEU A 145 6.16 4.17 -5.75
N VAL A 146 5.16 5.00 -5.52
CA VAL A 146 4.22 5.39 -6.58
C VAL A 146 4.84 6.52 -7.40
N THR A 147 4.79 6.35 -8.73
CA THR A 147 5.17 7.33 -9.74
C THR A 147 3.97 7.67 -10.63
N GLU A 148 4.18 8.49 -11.66
CA GLU A 148 3.10 8.79 -12.63
C GLU A 148 2.76 7.57 -13.48
N GLU A 149 3.78 6.75 -13.78
CA GLU A 149 3.59 5.51 -14.52
C GLU A 149 3.07 4.42 -13.59
N MET A 150 2.02 3.73 -14.03
CA MET A 150 1.32 2.74 -13.21
C MET A 150 2.21 1.51 -12.97
N ASP A 151 2.44 1.17 -11.70
CA ASP A 151 3.20 0.01 -11.26
C ASP A 151 4.68 -0.04 -11.72
N GLU A 152 5.28 1.12 -12.09
CA GLU A 152 6.66 1.23 -12.60
C GLU A 152 7.62 1.92 -11.61
N GLY A 153 7.16 2.33 -10.45
CA GLY A 153 8.01 3.02 -9.48
C GLY A 153 9.05 2.12 -8.81
N PRO A 154 10.06 2.71 -8.16
CA PRO A 154 11.13 1.97 -7.49
C PRO A 154 10.62 0.93 -6.51
N ILE A 155 11.09 -0.30 -6.65
CA ILE A 155 10.72 -1.43 -5.79
C ILE A 155 11.40 -1.29 -4.42
N ILE A 156 10.61 -1.39 -3.34
CA ILE A 156 11.09 -1.36 -1.96
C ILE A 156 11.30 -2.77 -1.42
N GLY A 157 10.41 -3.70 -1.81
CA GLY A 157 10.50 -5.10 -1.41
C GLY A 157 9.54 -5.97 -2.20
N GLN A 158 9.85 -7.26 -2.28
CA GLN A 158 9.04 -8.27 -2.94
C GLN A 158 8.97 -9.53 -2.09
N ALA A 159 7.84 -10.24 -2.19
CA ALA A 159 7.68 -11.57 -1.60
C ALA A 159 7.13 -12.52 -2.65
N ALA A 160 7.74 -13.69 -2.77
CA ALA A 160 7.37 -14.70 -3.75
C ALA A 160 6.68 -15.90 -3.09
N VAL A 161 5.73 -16.48 -3.81
CA VAL A 161 5.05 -17.73 -3.44
C VAL A 161 5.06 -18.71 -4.61
N PRO A 162 5.08 -20.03 -4.37
CA PRO A 162 4.92 -21.01 -5.43
C PRO A 162 3.49 -20.95 -6.00
N VAL A 163 3.39 -21.15 -7.32
CA VAL A 163 2.13 -21.48 -7.99
C VAL A 163 2.00 -22.99 -8.00
N LEU A 164 0.99 -23.51 -7.33
CA LEU A 164 0.77 -24.95 -7.15
C LEU A 164 -0.12 -25.51 -8.25
N SER A 165 0.03 -26.82 -8.51
CA SER A 165 -0.88 -27.53 -9.42
C SER A 165 -2.29 -27.48 -8.88
N GLY A 166 -3.24 -27.07 -9.72
CA GLY A 166 -4.66 -26.93 -9.35
C GLY A 166 -5.02 -25.60 -8.67
N ASP A 167 -4.08 -24.66 -8.58
CA ASP A 167 -4.41 -23.31 -8.08
C ASP A 167 -5.51 -22.67 -8.93
N THR A 168 -6.42 -22.03 -8.23
CA THR A 168 -7.36 -21.05 -8.79
C THR A 168 -6.87 -19.63 -8.52
N PRO A 169 -7.38 -18.61 -9.20
CA PRO A 169 -7.09 -17.22 -8.87
C PRO A 169 -7.28 -16.91 -7.38
N ASP A 170 -8.35 -17.44 -6.79
CA ASP A 170 -8.68 -17.20 -5.37
C ASP A 170 -7.70 -17.88 -4.42
N SER A 171 -7.28 -19.13 -4.69
CA SER A 171 -6.31 -19.83 -3.84
C SER A 171 -4.94 -19.18 -3.89
N LEU A 172 -4.52 -18.73 -5.07
CA LEU A 172 -3.28 -18.01 -5.28
C LEU A 172 -3.34 -16.63 -4.60
N ALA A 173 -4.44 -15.90 -4.78
CA ALA A 173 -4.66 -14.61 -4.11
C ALA A 173 -4.58 -14.73 -2.58
N ALA A 174 -5.22 -15.75 -1.99
CA ALA A 174 -5.18 -15.96 -0.55
C ALA A 174 -3.76 -16.22 -0.03
N ARG A 175 -2.96 -17.00 -0.79
CA ARG A 175 -1.55 -17.27 -0.46
C ARG A 175 -0.71 -16.01 -0.55
N ILE A 176 -0.90 -15.19 -1.58
CA ILE A 176 -0.18 -13.93 -1.77
C ILE A 176 -0.57 -12.92 -0.69
N LEU A 177 -1.85 -12.82 -0.33
CA LEU A 177 -2.34 -11.91 0.70
C LEU A 177 -1.63 -12.12 2.04
N THR A 178 -1.30 -13.37 2.38
CA THR A 178 -0.51 -13.67 3.58
C THR A 178 0.88 -13.01 3.52
N GLN A 179 1.51 -13.03 2.35
CA GLN A 179 2.81 -12.37 2.15
C GLN A 179 2.69 -10.85 2.11
N GLU A 180 1.61 -10.31 1.51
CA GLU A 180 1.36 -8.87 1.53
C GLU A 180 1.30 -8.32 2.95
N HIS A 181 0.63 -9.03 3.85
CA HIS A 181 0.49 -8.63 5.26
C HIS A 181 1.82 -8.62 6.02
N LEU A 182 2.81 -9.41 5.60
CA LEU A 182 4.16 -9.39 6.15
C LEU A 182 5.02 -8.33 5.48
N LEU A 183 4.96 -8.28 4.15
CA LEU A 183 5.82 -7.43 3.33
C LEU A 183 5.52 -5.94 3.53
N TYR A 184 4.24 -5.55 3.53
CA TYR A 184 3.90 -4.12 3.55
C TYR A 184 4.38 -3.40 4.81
N PRO A 185 4.16 -3.92 6.04
CA PRO A 185 4.74 -3.32 7.22
C PRO A 185 6.28 -3.30 7.20
N ALA A 186 6.93 -4.36 6.73
CA ALA A 186 8.38 -4.43 6.65
C ALA A 186 8.96 -3.39 5.68
N ALA A 187 8.34 -3.24 4.50
CA ALA A 187 8.73 -2.25 3.50
C ALA A 187 8.50 -0.81 4.00
N LEU A 188 7.38 -0.54 4.67
CA LEU A 188 7.12 0.76 5.27
C LEU A 188 8.14 1.10 6.35
N ARG A 189 8.49 0.15 7.24
CA ARG A 189 9.55 0.34 8.25
C ARG A 189 10.87 0.73 7.58
N ARG A 190 11.26 0.06 6.49
CA ARG A 190 12.49 0.37 5.74
C ARG A 190 12.49 1.79 5.18
N VAL A 191 11.37 2.25 4.62
CA VAL A 191 11.24 3.63 4.10
C VAL A 191 11.32 4.68 5.21
N LEU A 192 10.76 4.39 6.37
CA LEU A 192 10.74 5.32 7.50
C LEU A 192 12.05 5.35 8.29
N MET A 193 12.81 4.28 8.24
CA MET A 193 14.10 4.10 8.92
C MET A 193 15.12 3.58 7.92
N PRO A 194 15.57 4.39 6.95
CA PRO A 194 16.62 3.97 6.04
C PRO A 194 17.86 3.63 6.86
N ASP A 195 18.33 2.38 6.73
CA ASP A 195 19.55 1.95 7.39
C ASP A 195 20.73 2.65 6.73
N THR A 196 21.37 3.58 7.43
CA THR A 196 22.56 4.29 6.96
C THR A 196 23.75 3.35 6.68
N ARG A 197 23.69 2.10 7.15
CA ARG A 197 24.66 1.03 6.81
C ARG A 197 24.29 0.28 5.52
N ALA A 198 23.03 0.30 5.09
CA ALA A 198 22.56 -0.40 3.90
C ALA A 198 22.84 0.33 2.57
N GLU A 199 23.25 1.60 2.62
CA GLU A 199 23.77 2.29 1.42
C GLU A 199 25.05 1.65 0.87
N ALA A 200 25.77 0.86 1.69
CA ALA A 200 26.96 0.11 1.28
C ALA A 200 26.66 -1.27 0.68
N THR A 201 25.42 -1.76 0.80
CA THR A 201 24.94 -3.01 0.19
C THR A 201 23.54 -2.79 -0.38
N ALA A 202 23.50 -2.25 -1.60
CA ALA A 202 22.28 -1.84 -2.31
C ALA A 202 21.28 -2.97 -2.62
N ASP A 203 21.48 -4.19 -2.11
CA ASP A 203 20.81 -5.40 -2.56
C ASP A 203 20.18 -6.27 -1.46
N ALA A 204 19.82 -5.70 -0.31
CA ALA A 204 19.00 -6.46 0.62
C ALA A 204 17.55 -6.51 0.12
N LEU A 205 17.27 -7.37 -0.85
CA LEU A 205 15.94 -7.89 -1.13
C LEU A 205 15.33 -8.39 0.17
N LEU A 206 14.22 -7.78 0.61
CA LEU A 206 13.35 -8.38 1.62
C LEU A 206 12.69 -9.61 0.98
N CYS A 207 13.39 -10.76 0.98
CA CYS A 207 12.75 -12.05 0.82
C CYS A 207 12.19 -12.44 2.17
N VAL A 208 10.87 -12.47 2.29
CA VAL A 208 10.16 -13.01 3.46
C VAL A 208 9.72 -14.43 3.15
#